data_198e8fb57050eed44d5dbb0469518529
#
_entry.id   198e8fb57050eed44d5dbb0469518529
#
_cell.length_a   1.000
_cell.length_b   1.000
_cell.length_c   1.000
_cell.angle_alpha   90.00
_cell.angle_beta   90.00
_cell.angle_gamma   90.00
#
_symmetry.space_group_name_H-M   'P 1'
#
loop_
_entity.id
_entity.type
_entity.pdbx_description
1 polymer ?
#
loop_
_entity_poly.entity_id
_entity_poly.type
_entity_poly.pdbx_seq_one_letter_code
_entity_poly.pdbx_strand_id
1 'polypeptide(L)'
;MKASAFIRDALLDPTTSHSEEPADAPCLRLFKTKGYFDYLHAPGNEYLDARFQAAMGGFASSDSSAVVPGGFPWETLPKGTKIVDVGGGVGSACHEVMKKNPLLKFTVQDLPNVAEQAIAVRIQVLPTLERIC
;
A
#
# COMPACT_ATOMS: atom_id res chain seq x y z
N MET A 1 -10.60 0.67 -16.68
CA MET A 1 -10.45 0.20 -18.06
C MET A 1 -9.93 1.23 -19.06
N LYS A 2 -10.17 2.56 -18.91
CA LYS A 2 -9.59 3.54 -19.87
C LYS A 2 -8.05 3.59 -19.82
N ALA A 3 -7.44 3.45 -18.66
CA ALA A 3 -5.98 3.50 -18.52
C ALA A 3 -5.24 2.36 -19.23
N SER A 4 -5.82 1.17 -19.29
CA SER A 4 -5.24 0.01 -19.98
C SER A 4 -5.18 0.16 -21.49
N ALA A 5 -5.99 1.02 -22.09
CA ALA A 5 -5.94 1.28 -23.53
C ALA A 5 -4.62 1.92 -23.99
N PHE A 6 -3.89 2.58 -23.08
CA PHE A 6 -2.61 3.23 -23.39
C PHE A 6 -1.38 2.34 -23.18
N ILE A 7 -1.55 1.11 -22.68
CA ILE A 7 -0.42 0.20 -22.40
C ILE A 7 0.36 -0.08 -23.68
N ARG A 8 -0.33 -0.45 -24.77
CA ARG A 8 0.30 -0.73 -26.06
C ARG A 8 1.12 0.45 -26.57
N ASP A 9 0.54 1.64 -26.52
CA ASP A 9 1.17 2.84 -27.07
C ASP A 9 2.39 3.23 -26.24
N ALA A 10 2.34 3.10 -24.91
CA ALA A 10 3.47 3.34 -24.03
C ALA A 10 4.62 2.33 -24.25
N LEU A 11 4.29 1.06 -24.49
CA LEU A 11 5.30 0.01 -24.71
C LEU A 11 5.96 0.09 -26.10
N LEU A 12 5.25 0.59 -27.09
CA LEU A 12 5.77 0.71 -28.47
C LEU A 12 6.44 2.06 -28.74
N ASP A 13 6.26 3.06 -27.89
CA ASP A 13 6.89 4.37 -28.01
C ASP A 13 8.35 4.28 -27.54
N PRO A 14 9.35 4.44 -28.44
CA PRO A 14 10.76 4.31 -28.08
C PRO A 14 11.23 5.34 -27.04
N THR A 15 10.49 6.43 -26.85
CA THR A 15 10.82 7.46 -25.85
C THR A 15 10.38 7.09 -24.43
N THR A 16 9.44 6.18 -24.28
CA THR A 16 8.85 5.82 -22.98
C THR A 16 8.93 4.34 -22.66
N SER A 17 9.18 3.47 -23.66
CA SER A 17 9.22 2.01 -23.45
C SER A 17 10.30 1.55 -22.46
N HIS A 18 11.33 2.35 -22.24
CA HIS A 18 12.44 2.11 -21.31
C HIS A 18 12.51 3.17 -20.20
N SER A 19 11.50 4.04 -20.09
CA SER A 19 11.48 5.09 -19.08
C SER A 19 11.16 4.50 -17.69
N GLU A 20 11.89 4.96 -16.68
CA GLU A 20 11.63 4.70 -15.27
C GLU A 20 10.85 5.86 -14.61
N GLU A 21 10.51 6.89 -15.40
CA GLU A 21 9.75 8.04 -14.91
C GLU A 21 8.28 7.68 -14.69
N PRO A 22 7.74 7.88 -13.49
CA PRO A 22 6.33 7.56 -13.19
C PRO A 22 5.35 8.25 -14.14
N ALA A 23 5.65 9.49 -14.59
CA ALA A 23 4.79 10.25 -15.49
C ALA A 23 4.59 9.59 -16.87
N ASP A 24 5.52 8.72 -17.28
CA ASP A 24 5.44 7.98 -18.54
C ASP A 24 4.59 6.72 -18.45
N ALA A 25 4.14 6.35 -17.26
CA ALA A 25 3.25 5.21 -17.08
C ALA A 25 1.95 5.39 -17.89
N PRO A 26 1.42 4.32 -18.50
CA PRO A 26 0.25 4.39 -19.37
C PRO A 26 -0.97 5.09 -18.76
N CYS A 27 -1.23 4.88 -17.48
CA CYS A 27 -2.34 5.52 -16.78
C CYS A 27 -2.12 7.04 -16.59
N LEU A 28 -0.88 7.47 -16.39
CA LEU A 28 -0.56 8.88 -16.13
C LEU A 28 -0.57 9.73 -17.41
N ARG A 29 -0.30 9.13 -18.56
CA ARG A 29 -0.53 9.75 -19.86
C ARG A 29 -2.00 10.16 -20.05
N LEU A 30 -2.93 9.32 -19.60
CA LEU A 30 -4.37 9.62 -19.64
C LEU A 30 -4.75 10.72 -18.63
N PHE A 31 -4.26 10.61 -17.41
CA PHE A 31 -4.69 11.48 -16.30
C PHE A 31 -3.94 12.82 -16.26
N LYS A 32 -2.81 12.93 -16.98
CA LYS A 32 -1.97 14.14 -17.05
C LYS A 32 -1.52 14.62 -15.67
N THR A 33 -1.18 13.69 -14.79
CA THR A 33 -0.68 13.94 -13.43
C THR A 33 0.73 13.37 -13.29
N LYS A 34 1.47 13.82 -12.28
CA LYS A 34 2.85 13.36 -12.02
C LYS A 34 2.88 11.95 -11.39
N GLY A 35 1.81 11.56 -10.69
CA GLY A 35 1.72 10.28 -10.02
C GLY A 35 0.27 9.77 -9.94
N TYR A 36 0.12 8.46 -9.74
CA TYR A 36 -1.20 7.85 -9.61
C TYR A 36 -1.92 8.31 -8.34
N PHE A 37 -1.21 8.45 -7.25
CA PHE A 37 -1.76 8.95 -5.99
C PHE A 37 -2.09 10.43 -6.06
N ASP A 38 -1.30 11.24 -6.78
CA ASP A 38 -1.65 12.64 -7.06
C ASP A 38 -2.99 12.75 -7.78
N TYR A 39 -3.24 11.82 -8.72
CA TYR A 39 -4.53 11.75 -9.39
C TYR A 39 -5.67 11.34 -8.45
N LEU A 40 -5.46 10.31 -7.63
CA LEU A 40 -6.49 9.84 -6.67
C LEU A 40 -6.86 10.92 -5.65
N HIS A 41 -5.85 11.63 -5.12
CA HIS A 41 -6.04 12.64 -4.08
C HIS A 41 -6.43 14.02 -4.63
N ALA A 42 -6.55 14.17 -5.96
CA ALA A 42 -6.95 15.44 -6.55
C ALA A 42 -8.42 15.78 -6.22
N PRO A 43 -8.75 17.05 -5.99
CA PRO A 43 -10.14 17.48 -5.78
C PRO A 43 -11.07 16.97 -6.88
N GLY A 44 -12.21 16.41 -6.51
CA GLY A 44 -13.19 15.81 -7.41
C GLY A 44 -12.99 14.30 -7.67
N ASN A 45 -11.92 13.69 -7.13
CA ASN A 45 -11.63 12.28 -7.25
C ASN A 45 -11.89 11.48 -5.95
N GLU A 46 -12.55 12.08 -4.97
CA GLU A 46 -12.79 11.49 -3.63
C GLU A 46 -13.48 10.12 -3.73
N TYR A 47 -14.38 9.96 -4.68
CA TYR A 47 -15.05 8.69 -4.93
C TYR A 47 -14.08 7.61 -5.46
N LEU A 48 -13.13 7.99 -6.32
CA LEU A 48 -12.13 7.07 -6.86
C LEU A 48 -11.12 6.67 -5.78
N ASP A 49 -10.71 7.62 -4.94
CA ASP A 49 -9.83 7.35 -3.81
C ASP A 49 -10.50 6.41 -2.81
N ALA A 50 -11.73 6.68 -2.40
CA ALA A 50 -12.48 5.80 -1.50
C ALA A 50 -12.63 4.37 -2.06
N ARG A 51 -12.90 4.24 -3.37
CA ARG A 51 -12.95 2.93 -4.04
C ARG A 51 -11.61 2.21 -4.07
N PHE A 52 -10.52 2.94 -4.30
CA PHE A 52 -9.17 2.39 -4.29
C PHE A 52 -8.83 1.85 -2.89
N GLN A 53 -9.07 2.66 -1.84
CA GLN A 53 -8.85 2.25 -0.46
C GLN A 53 -9.68 1.01 -0.08
N ALA A 54 -10.95 0.98 -0.46
CA ALA A 54 -11.81 -0.18 -0.22
C ALA A 54 -11.31 -1.44 -0.96
N ALA A 55 -10.84 -1.29 -2.21
CA ALA A 55 -10.28 -2.39 -2.97
C ALA A 55 -8.99 -2.93 -2.35
N MET A 56 -8.10 -2.04 -1.87
CA MET A 56 -6.86 -2.44 -1.18
C MET A 56 -7.16 -3.15 0.14
N GLY A 57 -8.14 -2.67 0.91
CA GLY A 57 -8.60 -3.34 2.13
C GLY A 57 -9.20 -4.72 1.85
N GLY A 58 -10.00 -4.86 0.80
CA GLY A 58 -10.54 -6.15 0.35
C GLY A 58 -9.46 -7.11 -0.12
N PHE A 59 -8.47 -6.61 -0.86
CA PHE A 59 -7.32 -7.41 -1.29
C PHE A 59 -6.52 -7.90 -0.08
N ALA A 60 -6.16 -7.00 0.84
CA ALA A 60 -5.42 -7.36 2.05
C ALA A 60 -6.16 -8.39 2.91
N SER A 61 -7.50 -8.34 2.99
CA SER A 61 -8.28 -9.30 3.75
C SER A 61 -8.42 -10.66 3.06
N SER A 62 -8.41 -10.70 1.72
CA SER A 62 -8.49 -11.96 0.95
C SER A 62 -7.14 -12.66 0.84
N ASP A 63 -6.04 -11.91 0.84
CA ASP A 63 -4.68 -12.42 0.64
C ASP A 63 -3.84 -12.42 1.94
N SER A 64 -4.48 -12.26 3.09
CA SER A 64 -3.83 -12.40 4.40
C SER A 64 -3.15 -13.76 4.58
N SER A 65 -3.55 -14.76 3.79
CA SER A 65 -2.88 -16.06 3.69
C SER A 65 -1.47 -15.97 3.10
N ALA A 66 -1.18 -15.04 2.19
CA ALA A 66 0.14 -14.92 1.56
C ALA A 66 1.20 -14.32 2.50
N VAL A 67 0.77 -13.47 3.45
CA VAL A 67 1.70 -12.85 4.44
C VAL A 67 1.94 -13.77 5.63
N VAL A 68 1.02 -14.70 5.93
CA VAL A 68 1.02 -15.46 7.18
C VAL A 68 1.32 -16.95 7.05
N PRO A 69 0.79 -17.75 6.12
CA PRO A 69 1.13 -19.16 6.04
C PRO A 69 2.23 -19.46 4.99
N GLY A 70 3.45 -19.67 5.46
CA GLY A 70 4.51 -20.29 4.64
C GLY A 70 5.35 -19.33 3.80
N GLY A 71 5.07 -18.01 3.82
CA GLY A 71 5.86 -17.03 3.08
C GLY A 71 7.15 -16.63 3.78
N PHE A 72 7.09 -16.39 5.09
CA PHE A 72 8.24 -16.04 5.90
C PHE A 72 8.13 -16.67 7.31
N PRO A 73 9.20 -17.23 7.88
CA PRO A 73 9.17 -17.90 9.18
C PRO A 73 9.24 -16.89 10.35
N TRP A 74 8.18 -16.11 10.54
CA TRP A 74 8.08 -15.04 11.54
C TRP A 74 8.37 -15.53 12.96
N GLU A 75 7.98 -16.77 13.28
CA GLU A 75 8.15 -17.43 14.57
C GLU A 75 9.61 -17.71 14.92
N THR A 76 10.51 -17.71 13.93
CA THR A 76 11.94 -17.92 14.16
C THR A 76 12.69 -16.65 14.56
N LEU A 77 12.04 -15.49 14.44
CA LEU A 77 12.66 -14.22 14.77
C LEU A 77 12.80 -14.05 16.29
N PRO A 78 13.91 -13.48 16.75
CA PRO A 78 14.10 -13.17 18.17
C PRO A 78 13.02 -12.25 18.71
N LYS A 79 12.66 -12.44 19.99
CA LYS A 79 11.76 -11.53 20.71
C LYS A 79 12.25 -10.07 20.60
N GLY A 80 11.34 -9.16 20.27
CA GLY A 80 11.61 -7.74 20.14
C GLY A 80 12.23 -7.33 18.80
N THR A 81 12.35 -8.26 17.83
CA THR A 81 12.76 -7.91 16.46
C THR A 81 11.80 -6.86 15.91
N LYS A 82 12.37 -5.80 15.33
CA LYS A 82 11.63 -4.72 14.69
C LYS A 82 11.40 -5.00 13.22
N ILE A 83 10.15 -4.94 12.81
CA ILE A 83 9.70 -5.09 11.43
C ILE A 83 9.24 -3.72 10.94
N VAL A 84 9.66 -3.32 9.75
CA VAL A 84 9.19 -2.09 9.09
C VAL A 84 8.41 -2.49 7.84
N ASP A 85 7.16 -2.06 7.78
CA ASP A 85 6.26 -2.26 6.64
C ASP A 85 6.19 -0.95 5.84
N VAL A 86 6.87 -0.91 4.70
CA VAL A 86 6.96 0.29 3.85
C VAL A 86 5.81 0.29 2.85
N GLY A 87 4.99 1.34 2.86
CA GLY A 87 3.74 1.38 2.10
C GLY A 87 2.65 0.51 2.74
N GLY A 88 2.72 0.29 4.05
CA GLY A 88 1.86 -0.64 4.78
C GLY A 88 0.41 -0.17 4.99
N GLY A 89 0.03 1.01 4.46
CA GLY A 89 -1.32 1.54 4.59
C GLY A 89 -1.71 1.75 6.05
N VAL A 90 -2.87 1.23 6.42
CA VAL A 90 -3.35 1.26 7.82
C VAL A 90 -2.75 0.14 8.70
N GLY A 91 -1.81 -0.66 8.18
CA GLY A 91 -1.11 -1.69 8.93
C GLY A 91 -1.83 -3.03 9.00
N SER A 92 -2.71 -3.33 8.06
CA SER A 92 -3.49 -4.57 8.04
C SER A 92 -2.62 -5.82 8.00
N ALA A 93 -1.56 -5.84 7.17
CA ALA A 93 -0.61 -6.95 7.09
C ALA A 93 0.16 -7.14 8.40
N CYS A 94 0.67 -6.05 8.97
CA CYS A 94 1.31 -6.09 10.29
C CYS A 94 0.39 -6.66 11.36
N HIS A 95 -0.89 -6.31 11.33
CA HIS A 95 -1.87 -6.82 12.29
C HIS A 95 -2.02 -8.34 12.22
N GLU A 96 -2.11 -8.91 11.02
CA GLU A 96 -2.23 -10.36 10.85
C GLU A 96 -0.98 -11.11 11.32
N VAL A 97 0.22 -10.59 11.03
CA VAL A 97 1.46 -11.17 11.54
C VAL A 97 1.54 -11.06 13.07
N MET A 98 1.16 -9.91 13.64
CA MET A 98 1.21 -9.62 15.06
C MET A 98 0.30 -10.54 15.89
N LYS A 99 -0.88 -10.90 15.38
CA LYS A 99 -1.79 -11.85 16.05
C LYS A 99 -1.10 -13.19 16.39
N LYS A 100 -0.22 -13.65 15.51
CA LYS A 100 0.51 -14.91 15.68
C LYS A 100 1.87 -14.74 16.33
N ASN A 101 2.44 -13.53 16.26
CA ASN A 101 3.80 -13.21 16.72
C ASN A 101 3.80 -11.96 17.62
N PRO A 102 3.15 -12.04 18.80
CA PRO A 102 2.95 -10.85 19.66
C PRO A 102 4.24 -10.31 20.30
N LEU A 103 5.35 -11.02 20.16
CA LEU A 103 6.65 -10.60 20.69
C LEU A 103 7.48 -9.78 19.70
N LEU A 104 7.02 -9.66 18.45
CA LEU A 104 7.63 -8.79 17.43
C LEU A 104 7.12 -7.35 17.60
N LYS A 105 7.90 -6.40 17.10
CA LYS A 105 7.58 -4.98 17.11
C LYS A 105 7.40 -4.50 15.68
N PHE A 106 6.35 -3.73 15.43
CA PHE A 106 6.02 -3.30 14.08
C PHE A 106 6.04 -1.76 13.98
N THR A 107 6.54 -1.29 12.84
CA THR A 107 6.44 0.09 12.40
C THR A 107 5.85 0.10 11.01
N VAL A 108 4.78 0.84 10.80
CA VAL A 108 4.22 1.09 9.47
C VAL A 108 4.71 2.44 8.98
N GLN A 109 5.20 2.49 7.75
CA GLN A 109 5.60 3.71 7.07
C GLN A 109 4.73 3.90 5.84
N ASP A 110 4.12 5.08 5.69
CA ASP A 110 3.29 5.43 4.54
C ASP A 110 3.27 6.94 4.33
N LEU A 111 2.54 7.42 3.32
CA LEU A 111 2.32 8.83 3.07
C LEU A 111 1.63 9.49 4.28
N PRO A 112 1.90 10.78 4.57
CA PRO A 112 1.39 11.46 5.77
C PRO A 112 -0.12 11.33 5.97
N ASN A 113 -0.90 11.52 4.90
CA ASN A 113 -2.37 11.40 4.94
C ASN A 113 -2.85 9.97 5.24
N VAL A 114 -2.11 8.95 4.78
CA VAL A 114 -2.41 7.54 5.08
C VAL A 114 -2.01 7.21 6.52
N ALA A 115 -0.86 7.73 6.98
CA ALA A 115 -0.40 7.58 8.35
C ALA A 115 -1.40 8.18 9.37
N GLU A 116 -2.01 9.32 9.07
CA GLU A 116 -3.08 9.90 9.90
C GLU A 116 -4.30 8.98 10.01
N GLN A 117 -4.74 8.39 8.89
CA GLN A 117 -5.83 7.40 8.89
C GLN A 117 -5.44 6.15 9.69
N ALA A 118 -4.22 5.67 9.54
CA ALA A 118 -3.70 4.53 10.28
C ALA A 118 -3.66 4.78 11.79
N ILE A 119 -3.33 5.99 12.24
CA ILE A 119 -3.38 6.37 13.66
C ILE A 119 -4.80 6.28 14.20
N ALA A 120 -5.80 6.75 13.45
CA ALA A 120 -7.19 6.67 13.85
C ALA A 120 -7.69 5.22 13.97
N VAL A 121 -7.29 4.35 13.03
CA VAL A 121 -7.60 2.91 13.07
C VAL A 121 -6.86 2.21 14.22
N ARG A 122 -5.60 2.58 14.47
CA ARG A 122 -4.76 2.00 15.52
C ARG A 122 -5.41 2.06 16.91
N ILE A 123 -6.05 3.17 17.25
CA ILE A 123 -6.72 3.34 18.55
C ILE A 123 -7.78 2.25 18.77
N GLN A 124 -8.38 1.76 17.67
CA GLN A 124 -9.47 0.78 17.72
C GLN A 124 -9.01 -0.67 17.52
N VAL A 125 -7.97 -0.91 16.72
CA VAL A 125 -7.66 -2.25 16.18
C VAL A 125 -6.22 -2.69 16.42
N LEU A 126 -5.26 -1.78 16.55
CA LEU A 126 -3.82 -2.07 16.60
C LEU A 126 -3.12 -1.48 17.84
N PRO A 127 -3.52 -1.87 19.07
CA PRO A 127 -2.98 -1.26 20.30
C PRO A 127 -1.47 -1.46 20.50
N THR A 128 -0.87 -2.46 19.84
CA THR A 128 0.54 -2.84 20.00
C THR A 128 1.47 -2.35 18.88
N LEU A 129 0.95 -1.60 17.90
CA LEU A 129 1.78 -0.99 16.87
C LEU A 129 2.59 0.17 17.47
N GLU A 130 3.93 0.08 17.46
CA GLU A 130 4.79 1.06 18.15
C GLU A 130 4.85 2.41 17.45
N ARG A 131 4.80 2.44 16.12
CA ARG A 131 5.02 3.68 15.35
C ARG A 131 4.38 3.65 13.98
N ILE A 132 3.85 4.81 13.58
CA ILE A 132 3.44 5.13 12.22
C ILE A 132 4.20 6.41 11.82
N CYS A 133 4.92 6.39 10.70
CA CYS A 133 5.73 7.51 10.20
C CYS A 133 5.37 7.79 8.76
#